data_fef3724505cb666f01523945bec1e1c5
#
_entry.id   fef3724505cb666f01523945bec1e1c5
#
_cell.length_a   1.000
_cell.length_b   1.000
_cell.length_c   1.000
_cell.angle_alpha   90.00
_cell.angle_beta   90.00
_cell.angle_gamma   90.00
#
_symmetry.space_group_name_H-M   'P 1'
#
loop_
_entity.id
_entity.type
_entity.pdbx_description
1 polymer ?
#
loop_
_entity_poly.entity_id
_entity_poly.type
_entity_poly.pdbx_seq_one_letter_code
_entity_poly.pdbx_strand_id
1 'polypeptide(L)'
;MTHKKVAIIGAGIAGLASAYYLQKNSPETQILIFESESKTGGKLLTSAFAGVSVDEGADSFLARVPWAVELCRDLGLESELVSPSARTASLWIDGKLQQIPSPNVLGVPLETESISEGLLTPDALSRLDSNGVPSLNLPDSDASIGQVIQSCVGLEVLERLVDPLIGGINAGRSDEMSCAVMAPQLLEAAHHPDDDRRPRVQRH
;
A
#
# COMPACT_ATOMS: atom_id res chain seq x y z
N MET A 1 -3.98 0.50 -45.72
CA MET A 1 -4.39 0.84 -44.34
C MET A 1 -3.13 1.06 -43.54
N THR A 2 -2.95 2.24 -42.96
CA THR A 2 -1.79 2.52 -42.09
C THR A 2 -2.05 1.86 -40.73
N HIS A 3 -1.30 0.78 -40.44
CA HIS A 3 -1.34 0.17 -39.11
C HIS A 3 -0.85 1.19 -38.07
N LYS A 4 -1.60 1.34 -36.97
CA LYS A 4 -1.15 2.13 -35.83
C LYS A 4 0.11 1.51 -35.26
N LYS A 5 1.12 2.36 -34.95
CA LYS A 5 2.33 1.96 -34.27
C LYS A 5 2.37 2.62 -32.90
N VAL A 6 2.63 1.83 -31.87
CA VAL A 6 2.78 2.29 -30.49
C VAL A 6 4.15 1.91 -29.97
N ALA A 7 4.87 2.87 -29.43
CA ALA A 7 6.13 2.66 -28.72
C ALA A 7 5.87 2.71 -27.21
N ILE A 8 6.32 1.70 -26.51
CA ILE A 8 6.26 1.61 -25.04
C ILE A 8 7.69 1.68 -24.53
N ILE A 9 7.95 2.61 -23.62
CA ILE A 9 9.25 2.81 -23.01
C ILE A 9 9.25 2.13 -21.63
N GLY A 10 10.12 1.15 -21.47
CA GLY A 10 10.26 0.32 -20.28
C GLY A 10 9.47 -1.00 -20.39
N ALA A 11 10.16 -2.11 -20.13
CA ALA A 11 9.59 -3.46 -20.09
C ALA A 11 9.42 -3.97 -18.62
N GLY A 12 9.12 -3.09 -17.69
CA GLY A 12 8.61 -3.43 -16.37
C GLY A 12 7.14 -3.83 -16.44
N ILE A 13 6.53 -4.19 -15.30
CA ILE A 13 5.15 -4.69 -15.23
C ILE A 13 4.14 -3.73 -15.88
N ALA A 14 4.30 -2.42 -15.71
CA ALA A 14 3.41 -1.42 -16.30
C ALA A 14 3.48 -1.42 -17.84
N GLY A 15 4.69 -1.44 -18.41
CA GLY A 15 4.87 -1.46 -19.86
C GLY A 15 4.40 -2.77 -20.49
N LEU A 16 4.71 -3.90 -19.87
CA LEU A 16 4.28 -5.22 -20.32
C LEU A 16 2.75 -5.38 -20.25
N ALA A 17 2.11 -4.97 -19.15
CA ALA A 17 0.66 -4.99 -19.02
C ALA A 17 -0.01 -4.07 -20.05
N SER A 18 0.56 -2.88 -20.28
CA SER A 18 0.06 -1.96 -21.32
C SER A 18 0.13 -2.59 -22.71
N ALA A 19 1.24 -3.26 -23.03
CA ALA A 19 1.40 -3.97 -24.29
C ALA A 19 0.38 -5.10 -24.44
N TYR A 20 0.21 -5.89 -23.38
CA TYR A 20 -0.74 -6.99 -23.35
C TYR A 20 -2.17 -6.52 -23.64
N TYR A 21 -2.66 -5.51 -22.91
CA TYR A 21 -4.00 -5.01 -23.10
C TYR A 21 -4.19 -4.28 -24.43
N LEU A 22 -3.19 -3.57 -24.92
CA LEU A 22 -3.21 -3.01 -26.28
C LEU A 22 -3.32 -4.11 -27.32
N GLN A 23 -2.53 -5.16 -27.23
CA GLN A 23 -2.58 -6.28 -28.18
C GLN A 23 -3.91 -7.03 -28.11
N LYS A 24 -4.46 -7.21 -26.90
CA LYS A 24 -5.77 -7.85 -26.68
C LYS A 24 -6.92 -7.05 -27.30
N ASN A 25 -6.90 -5.71 -27.15
CA ASN A 25 -7.99 -4.84 -27.60
C ASN A 25 -7.82 -4.29 -29.02
N SER A 26 -6.63 -4.35 -29.59
CA SER A 26 -6.29 -3.84 -30.93
C SER A 26 -5.22 -4.71 -31.58
N PRO A 27 -5.57 -5.95 -32.00
CA PRO A 27 -4.60 -6.93 -32.50
C PRO A 27 -3.80 -6.47 -33.73
N GLU A 28 -4.35 -5.53 -34.52
CA GLU A 28 -3.71 -4.96 -35.70
C GLU A 28 -2.65 -3.88 -35.37
N THR A 29 -2.53 -3.47 -34.09
CA THR A 29 -1.57 -2.46 -33.67
C THR A 29 -0.16 -3.06 -33.57
N GLN A 30 0.80 -2.45 -34.26
CA GLN A 30 2.19 -2.81 -34.10
C GLN A 30 2.73 -2.20 -32.79
N ILE A 31 3.12 -3.04 -31.84
CA ILE A 31 3.67 -2.60 -30.55
C ILE A 31 5.17 -2.83 -30.55
N LEU A 32 5.91 -1.80 -30.14
CA LEU A 32 7.36 -1.84 -29.95
C LEU A 32 7.65 -1.49 -28.51
N ILE A 33 8.36 -2.37 -27.80
CA ILE A 33 8.79 -2.14 -26.42
C ILE A 33 10.28 -1.86 -26.42
N PHE A 34 10.69 -0.75 -25.80
CA PHE A 34 12.07 -0.36 -25.65
C PHE A 34 12.47 -0.49 -24.17
N GLU A 35 13.50 -1.29 -23.92
CA GLU A 35 14.03 -1.51 -22.57
C GLU A 35 15.52 -1.14 -22.56
N SER A 36 15.96 -0.44 -21.52
CA SER A 36 17.36 -0.04 -21.33
C SER A 36 18.22 -1.17 -20.80
N GLU A 37 17.61 -2.07 -20.05
CA GLU A 37 18.31 -3.19 -19.44
C GLU A 37 18.32 -4.42 -20.34
N SER A 38 19.18 -5.36 -20.03
CA SER A 38 19.28 -6.65 -20.76
C SER A 38 18.15 -7.63 -20.42
N LYS A 39 17.33 -7.33 -19.41
CA LYS A 39 16.24 -8.16 -18.92
C LYS A 39 14.94 -7.36 -18.84
N THR A 40 13.82 -8.02 -19.10
CA THR A 40 12.48 -7.50 -18.84
C THR A 40 12.06 -7.79 -17.40
N GLY A 41 11.00 -7.11 -16.91
CA GLY A 41 10.44 -7.29 -15.57
C GLY A 41 10.63 -6.06 -14.68
N GLY A 42 11.67 -5.27 -14.90
CA GLY A 42 11.99 -4.07 -14.11
C GLY A 42 12.22 -4.42 -12.64
N LYS A 43 11.37 -3.92 -11.75
CA LYS A 43 11.46 -4.18 -10.30
C LYS A 43 10.91 -5.55 -9.86
N LEU A 44 10.31 -6.32 -10.76
CA LEU A 44 9.99 -7.73 -10.54
C LEU A 44 11.24 -8.54 -10.92
N LEU A 45 12.10 -8.75 -9.97
CA LEU A 45 13.39 -9.40 -10.17
C LEU A 45 13.60 -10.47 -9.10
N THR A 46 13.82 -11.68 -9.56
CA THR A 46 14.18 -12.81 -8.70
C THR A 46 15.61 -13.23 -9.02
N SER A 47 16.44 -13.42 -8.01
CA SER A 47 17.81 -13.91 -8.14
C SER A 47 18.07 -15.17 -7.30
N ALA A 48 19.14 -15.88 -7.62
CA ALA A 48 19.57 -17.01 -6.83
C ALA A 48 20.53 -16.54 -5.73
N PHE A 49 20.21 -16.83 -4.48
CA PHE A 49 21.06 -16.57 -3.33
C PHE A 49 21.14 -17.81 -2.44
N ALA A 50 22.34 -18.30 -2.18
CA ALA A 50 22.60 -19.47 -1.32
C ALA A 50 21.76 -20.72 -1.67
N GLY A 51 21.48 -20.93 -2.97
CA GLY A 51 20.71 -22.08 -3.44
C GLY A 51 19.18 -21.94 -3.38
N VAL A 52 18.68 -20.78 -2.99
CA VAL A 52 17.24 -20.45 -3.00
C VAL A 52 16.97 -19.29 -3.94
N SER A 53 15.75 -19.20 -4.46
CA SER A 53 15.28 -18.02 -5.22
C SER A 53 14.84 -16.94 -4.25
N VAL A 54 15.30 -15.70 -4.46
CA VAL A 54 14.98 -14.55 -3.64
C VAL A 54 14.44 -13.42 -4.53
N ASP A 55 13.30 -12.87 -4.19
CA ASP A 55 12.77 -11.69 -4.85
C ASP A 55 13.47 -10.45 -4.30
N GLU A 56 14.11 -9.70 -5.20
CA GLU A 56 14.92 -8.51 -4.84
C GLU A 56 14.10 -7.22 -4.75
N GLY A 57 12.85 -7.24 -5.16
CA GLY A 57 11.98 -6.09 -5.22
C GLY A 57 10.58 -6.41 -4.73
N ALA A 58 9.59 -6.18 -5.60
CA ALA A 58 8.20 -6.48 -5.27
C ALA A 58 7.97 -7.99 -5.28
N ASP A 59 7.60 -8.53 -4.12
CA ASP A 59 7.33 -9.95 -3.87
C ASP A 59 5.83 -10.27 -3.74
N SER A 60 4.99 -9.24 -3.61
CA SER A 60 3.56 -9.40 -3.39
C SER A 60 2.76 -8.20 -3.88
N PHE A 61 1.44 -8.38 -3.98
CA PHE A 61 0.50 -7.30 -4.28
C PHE A 61 -0.81 -7.45 -3.52
N LEU A 62 -1.56 -6.35 -3.37
CA LEU A 62 -2.83 -6.35 -2.66
C LEU A 62 -3.95 -6.92 -3.54
N ALA A 63 -4.44 -8.11 -3.21
CA ALA A 63 -5.51 -8.78 -3.95
C ALA A 63 -6.88 -8.08 -3.87
N ARG A 64 -7.09 -7.14 -2.94
CA ARG A 64 -8.33 -6.34 -2.87
C ARG A 64 -8.51 -5.40 -4.07
N VAL A 65 -7.43 -5.06 -4.76
CA VAL A 65 -7.47 -4.33 -6.03
C VAL A 65 -7.49 -5.35 -7.15
N PRO A 66 -8.53 -5.42 -7.99
CA PRO A 66 -8.77 -6.57 -8.85
C PRO A 66 -7.80 -6.69 -10.03
N TRP A 67 -7.17 -5.59 -10.46
CA TRP A 67 -6.44 -5.53 -11.73
C TRP A 67 -5.30 -6.55 -11.85
N ALA A 68 -4.52 -6.74 -10.80
CA ALA A 68 -3.41 -7.70 -10.85
C ALA A 68 -3.93 -9.14 -10.84
N VAL A 69 -4.97 -9.43 -10.07
CA VAL A 69 -5.64 -10.75 -10.06
C VAL A 69 -6.25 -11.05 -11.41
N GLU A 70 -6.93 -10.09 -12.05
CA GLU A 70 -7.52 -10.22 -13.38
C GLU A 70 -6.45 -10.45 -14.44
N LEU A 71 -5.32 -9.75 -14.37
CA LEU A 71 -4.18 -10.00 -15.28
C LEU A 71 -3.62 -11.42 -15.10
N CYS A 72 -3.45 -11.88 -13.86
CA CYS A 72 -3.02 -13.25 -13.60
C CYS A 72 -4.01 -14.28 -14.18
N ARG A 73 -5.31 -14.05 -14.03
CA ARG A 73 -6.36 -14.91 -14.60
C ARG A 73 -6.31 -14.91 -16.12
N ASP A 74 -6.19 -13.76 -16.74
CA ASP A 74 -6.07 -13.61 -18.20
C ASP A 74 -4.86 -14.34 -18.77
N LEU A 75 -3.77 -14.42 -17.99
CA LEU A 75 -2.54 -15.12 -18.37
C LEU A 75 -2.53 -16.60 -17.96
N GLY A 76 -3.60 -17.12 -17.33
CA GLY A 76 -3.68 -18.50 -16.85
C GLY A 76 -2.83 -18.80 -15.61
N LEU A 77 -2.45 -17.76 -14.85
CA LEU A 77 -1.60 -17.85 -13.65
C LEU A 77 -2.41 -17.83 -12.34
N GLU A 78 -3.73 -17.90 -12.40
CA GLU A 78 -4.58 -17.80 -11.19
C GLU A 78 -4.26 -18.89 -10.16
N SER A 79 -3.95 -20.10 -10.62
CA SER A 79 -3.58 -21.23 -9.74
C SER A 79 -2.21 -21.08 -9.08
N GLU A 80 -1.37 -20.19 -9.57
CA GLU A 80 -0.04 -19.92 -9.01
C GLU A 80 -0.08 -18.86 -7.91
N LEU A 81 -1.22 -18.18 -7.74
CA LEU A 81 -1.39 -17.17 -6.69
C LEU A 81 -1.46 -17.84 -5.32
N VAL A 82 -0.58 -17.42 -4.43
CA VAL A 82 -0.54 -17.90 -3.04
C VAL A 82 -0.76 -16.75 -2.07
N SER A 83 -1.39 -17.03 -0.94
CA SER A 83 -1.52 -16.07 0.14
C SER A 83 -0.42 -16.27 1.17
N PRO A 84 0.10 -15.20 1.81
CA PRO A 84 1.03 -15.34 2.92
C PRO A 84 0.42 -16.20 4.03
N SER A 85 1.22 -17.07 4.62
CA SER A 85 0.82 -17.89 5.77
C SER A 85 0.67 -17.06 7.05
N ALA A 86 1.52 -16.03 7.21
CA ALA A 86 1.44 -15.07 8.30
C ALA A 86 0.58 -13.87 7.90
N ARG A 87 -0.39 -13.50 8.76
CA ARG A 87 -1.27 -12.36 8.55
C ARG A 87 -1.01 -11.22 9.52
N THR A 88 0.00 -11.36 10.37
CA THR A 88 0.39 -10.39 11.39
C THR A 88 1.80 -9.91 11.11
N ALA A 89 2.02 -8.63 11.36
CA ALA A 89 3.34 -8.04 11.34
C ALA A 89 3.70 -7.53 12.73
N SER A 90 5.00 -7.38 12.99
CA SER A 90 5.51 -6.85 14.25
C SER A 90 6.50 -5.74 13.97
N LEU A 91 6.57 -4.78 14.88
CA LEU A 91 7.48 -3.65 14.85
C LEU A 91 8.56 -3.84 15.90
N TRP A 92 9.80 -3.46 15.58
CA TRP A 92 10.88 -3.40 16.55
C TRP A 92 10.90 -2.01 17.19
N ILE A 93 10.42 -1.92 18.43
CA ILE A 93 10.26 -0.64 19.15
C ILE A 93 10.90 -0.78 20.54
N ASP A 94 11.75 0.17 20.91
CA ASP A 94 12.42 0.22 22.23
C ASP A 94 13.13 -1.09 22.62
N GLY A 95 13.79 -1.72 21.65
CA GLY A 95 14.51 -2.98 21.88
C GLY A 95 13.63 -4.22 22.05
N LYS A 96 12.34 -4.14 21.71
CA LYS A 96 11.37 -5.21 21.81
C LYS A 96 10.58 -5.39 20.50
N LEU A 97 10.19 -6.63 20.23
CA LEU A 97 9.27 -6.94 19.17
C LEU A 97 7.82 -6.71 19.66
N GLN A 98 7.15 -5.74 19.08
CA GLN A 98 5.77 -5.35 19.40
C GLN A 98 4.85 -5.76 18.26
N GLN A 99 3.71 -6.35 18.57
CA GLN A 99 2.70 -6.62 17.56
C GLN A 99 2.00 -5.33 17.14
N ILE A 100 1.69 -5.21 15.86
CA ILE A 100 0.86 -4.11 15.38
C ILE A 100 -0.55 -4.31 15.94
N PRO A 101 -1.12 -3.28 16.61
CA PRO A 101 -2.49 -3.37 17.12
C PRO A 101 -3.49 -3.75 16.02
N SER A 102 -4.48 -4.55 16.34
CA SER A 102 -5.51 -5.00 15.36
C SER A 102 -6.89 -4.97 16.04
N PRO A 103 -7.93 -4.42 15.38
CA PRO A 103 -7.94 -3.88 14.01
C PRO A 103 -7.24 -2.52 13.89
N ASN A 104 -6.68 -2.23 12.72
CA ASN A 104 -6.05 -0.94 12.42
C ASN A 104 -6.27 -0.49 10.97
N VAL A 105 -6.06 0.80 10.71
CA VAL A 105 -5.96 1.38 9.37
C VAL A 105 -4.60 2.03 9.22
N LEU A 106 -3.75 1.49 8.36
CA LEU A 106 -2.38 1.98 8.13
C LEU A 106 -1.54 2.11 9.42
N GLY A 107 -1.75 1.21 10.38
CA GLY A 107 -1.07 1.25 11.67
C GLY A 107 -1.77 2.09 12.74
N VAL A 108 -2.79 2.88 12.40
CA VAL A 108 -3.61 3.59 13.40
C VAL A 108 -4.60 2.60 14.01
N PRO A 109 -4.51 2.33 15.32
CA PRO A 109 -5.43 1.42 15.99
C PRO A 109 -6.87 1.93 15.94
N LEU A 110 -7.82 1.03 15.72
CA LEU A 110 -9.26 1.33 15.79
C LEU A 110 -9.85 1.09 17.20
N GLU A 111 -9.12 0.34 18.02
CA GLU A 111 -9.52 -0.02 19.37
C GLU A 111 -8.29 0.12 20.29
N THR A 112 -8.40 0.93 21.34
CA THR A 112 -7.28 1.19 22.25
C THR A 112 -6.92 -0.03 23.10
N GLU A 113 -7.86 -0.94 23.33
CA GLU A 113 -7.66 -2.21 24.05
C GLU A 113 -6.71 -3.16 23.31
N SER A 114 -6.55 -2.97 22.00
CA SER A 114 -5.61 -3.77 21.18
C SER A 114 -4.16 -3.35 21.34
N ILE A 115 -3.89 -2.23 22.02
CA ILE A 115 -2.57 -1.63 22.15
C ILE A 115 -1.84 -2.26 23.32
N SER A 116 -0.66 -2.83 23.06
CA SER A 116 0.18 -3.42 24.11
C SER A 116 0.63 -2.36 25.12
N GLU A 117 0.70 -2.73 26.38
CA GLU A 117 1.15 -1.86 27.46
C GLU A 117 2.54 -1.25 27.17
N GLY A 118 2.65 0.06 27.34
CA GLY A 118 3.89 0.80 27.09
C GLY A 118 4.20 1.06 25.61
N LEU A 119 3.36 0.64 24.68
CA LEU A 119 3.54 0.94 23.26
C LEU A 119 3.27 2.42 22.96
N LEU A 120 2.27 3.01 23.60
CA LEU A 120 1.94 4.43 23.53
C LEU A 120 1.85 5.02 24.93
N THR A 121 2.11 6.33 25.04
CA THR A 121 1.91 7.07 26.29
C THR A 121 0.44 7.24 26.62
N PRO A 122 0.08 7.49 27.90
CA PRO A 122 -1.31 7.79 28.30
C PRO A 122 -1.91 8.97 27.52
N ASP A 123 -1.11 9.97 27.17
CA ASP A 123 -1.52 11.12 26.37
C ASP A 123 -1.91 10.71 24.93
N ALA A 124 -1.11 9.87 24.30
CA ALA A 124 -1.41 9.35 22.96
C ALA A 124 -2.66 8.46 22.97
N LEU A 125 -2.80 7.61 23.99
CA LEU A 125 -4.01 6.79 24.18
C LEU A 125 -5.27 7.66 24.35
N SER A 126 -5.19 8.70 25.20
CA SER A 126 -6.30 9.63 25.41
C SER A 126 -6.71 10.36 24.12
N ARG A 127 -5.76 10.66 23.26
CA ARG A 127 -6.05 11.27 21.94
C ARG A 127 -6.76 10.30 21.02
N LEU A 128 -6.37 9.03 21.01
CA LEU A 128 -7.05 7.98 20.23
C LEU A 128 -8.51 7.77 20.71
N ASP A 129 -8.74 7.78 22.02
CA ASP A 129 -10.07 7.57 22.60
C ASP A 129 -11.01 8.77 22.41
N SER A 130 -10.47 9.99 22.49
CA SER A 130 -11.26 11.22 22.43
C SER A 130 -11.72 11.59 21.02
N ASN A 131 -11.18 10.93 20.01
CA ASN A 131 -11.34 11.37 18.63
C ASN A 131 -12.05 10.33 17.77
N GLY A 132 -13.32 10.55 17.57
CA GLY A 132 -13.75 10.50 16.19
C GLY A 132 -12.80 11.40 15.39
N VAL A 133 -12.40 10.99 14.19
CA VAL A 133 -11.45 11.71 13.32
C VAL A 133 -11.72 13.22 13.41
N PRO A 134 -10.75 14.06 13.87
CA PRO A 134 -10.97 15.48 14.00
C PRO A 134 -11.33 16.07 12.64
N SER A 135 -12.19 17.09 12.63
CA SER A 135 -12.37 17.91 11.43
C SER A 135 -11.03 18.52 11.06
N LEU A 136 -10.38 17.98 10.05
CA LEU A 136 -9.10 18.48 9.60
C LEU A 136 -9.34 19.69 8.72
N ASN A 137 -8.77 20.84 9.10
CA ASN A 137 -8.43 21.86 8.13
C ASN A 137 -7.28 21.35 7.27
N LEU A 138 -7.59 20.39 6.38
CA LEU A 138 -6.61 19.92 5.41
C LEU A 138 -6.34 21.08 4.44
N PRO A 139 -5.09 21.31 4.05
CA PRO A 139 -4.80 22.26 2.98
C PRO A 139 -5.55 21.82 1.71
N ASP A 140 -5.98 22.79 0.89
CA ASP A 140 -6.59 22.54 -0.43
C ASP A 140 -5.67 21.77 -1.39
N SER A 141 -4.41 21.62 -1.02
CA SER A 141 -3.39 20.80 -1.71
C SER A 141 -3.31 19.41 -1.09
N ASP A 142 -2.85 18.44 -1.88
CA ASP A 142 -2.59 17.09 -1.43
C ASP A 142 -1.69 17.05 -0.18
N ALA A 143 -2.25 16.58 0.93
CA ALA A 143 -1.52 16.44 2.19
C ALA A 143 -0.76 15.13 2.22
N SER A 144 0.40 15.09 2.89
CA SER A 144 1.10 13.84 3.12
C SER A 144 0.38 12.98 4.17
N ILE A 145 0.58 11.67 4.14
CA ILE A 145 0.06 10.75 5.17
C ILE A 145 0.52 11.21 6.55
N GLY A 146 1.81 11.58 6.69
CA GLY A 146 2.37 12.06 7.95
C GLY A 146 1.64 13.29 8.50
N GLN A 147 1.35 14.28 7.65
CA GLN A 147 0.59 15.47 8.05
C GLN A 147 -0.82 15.13 8.52
N VAL A 148 -1.53 14.26 7.79
CA VAL A 148 -2.89 13.83 8.15
C VAL A 148 -2.88 13.09 9.48
N ILE A 149 -2.04 12.07 9.63
CA ILE A 149 -1.98 11.24 10.84
C ILE A 149 -1.55 12.08 12.05
N GLN A 150 -0.51 12.90 11.92
CA GLN A 150 -0.06 13.76 13.01
C GLN A 150 -1.16 14.71 13.49
N SER A 151 -1.92 15.27 12.57
CA SER A 151 -3.02 16.18 12.89
C SER A 151 -4.19 15.45 13.57
N CYS A 152 -4.48 14.19 13.18
CA CYS A 152 -5.60 13.41 13.70
C CYS A 152 -5.29 12.80 15.06
N VAL A 153 -4.19 12.07 15.17
CA VAL A 153 -3.92 11.17 16.31
C VAL A 153 -2.59 11.48 17.01
N GLY A 154 -1.82 12.43 16.47
CA GLY A 154 -0.59 12.94 17.09
C GLY A 154 0.68 12.27 16.58
N LEU A 155 1.80 12.91 16.93
CA LEU A 155 3.13 12.53 16.43
C LEU A 155 3.56 11.14 16.92
N GLU A 156 3.25 10.78 18.16
CA GLU A 156 3.69 9.51 18.73
C GLU A 156 3.11 8.30 18.00
N VAL A 157 1.82 8.33 17.63
CA VAL A 157 1.18 7.28 16.83
C VAL A 157 1.82 7.21 15.44
N LEU A 158 2.11 8.38 14.84
CA LEU A 158 2.80 8.45 13.57
C LEU A 158 4.18 7.76 13.64
N GLU A 159 5.04 8.18 14.55
CA GLU A 159 6.43 7.72 14.63
C GLU A 159 6.57 6.26 15.09
N ARG A 160 5.67 5.80 15.97
CA ARG A 160 5.81 4.46 16.57
C ARG A 160 5.05 3.38 15.79
N LEU A 161 3.97 3.71 15.11
CA LEU A 161 3.12 2.73 14.45
C LEU A 161 3.04 2.93 12.93
N VAL A 162 2.73 4.14 12.49
CA VAL A 162 2.43 4.41 11.08
C VAL A 162 3.70 4.44 10.22
N ASP A 163 4.69 5.23 10.60
CA ASP A 163 5.95 5.36 9.86
C ASP A 163 6.69 4.03 9.70
N PRO A 164 6.89 3.23 10.76
CA PRO A 164 7.55 1.94 10.61
C PRO A 164 6.78 0.97 9.72
N LEU A 165 5.45 0.98 9.78
CA LEU A 165 4.62 0.13 8.93
C LEU A 165 4.68 0.56 7.47
N ILE A 166 4.50 1.86 7.20
CA ILE A 166 4.56 2.41 5.84
C ILE A 166 5.95 2.24 5.25
N GLY A 167 6.99 2.51 6.03
CA GLY A 167 8.37 2.32 5.61
C GLY A 167 8.67 0.86 5.24
N GLY A 168 8.17 -0.08 6.04
CA GLY A 168 8.32 -1.52 5.78
C GLY A 168 7.59 -2.02 4.55
N ILE A 169 6.40 -1.46 4.25
CA ILE A 169 5.58 -1.89 3.10
C ILE A 169 5.99 -1.17 1.80
N ASN A 170 6.21 0.15 1.89
CA ASN A 170 6.37 1.00 0.70
C ASN A 170 7.82 1.46 0.48
N ALA A 171 8.74 1.14 1.38
CA ALA A 171 10.13 1.61 1.37
C ALA A 171 10.24 3.14 1.22
N GLY A 172 9.32 3.89 1.84
CA GLY A 172 9.23 5.34 1.76
C GLY A 172 8.88 5.95 3.11
N ARG A 173 8.73 7.27 3.14
CA ARG A 173 8.43 8.06 4.32
C ARG A 173 7.01 8.62 4.25
N SER A 174 6.27 8.59 5.34
CA SER A 174 4.89 9.07 5.37
C SER A 174 4.76 10.58 5.11
N ASP A 175 5.79 11.37 5.40
CA ASP A 175 5.83 12.81 5.15
C ASP A 175 6.03 13.16 3.65
N GLU A 176 6.47 12.20 2.84
CA GLU A 176 6.70 12.35 1.39
C GLU A 176 5.63 11.64 0.54
N MET A 177 4.71 10.91 1.15
CA MET A 177 3.67 10.16 0.47
C MET A 177 2.34 10.89 0.44
N SER A 178 1.78 11.07 -0.76
CA SER A 178 0.44 11.62 -0.98
C SER A 178 -0.63 10.81 -0.25
N CYS A 179 -1.39 11.46 0.62
CA CYS A 179 -2.52 10.81 1.29
C CYS A 179 -3.65 10.51 0.31
N ALA A 180 -3.90 11.37 -0.67
CA ALA A 180 -4.94 11.18 -1.68
C ALA A 180 -4.70 9.93 -2.54
N VAL A 181 -3.43 9.61 -2.82
CA VAL A 181 -3.07 8.44 -3.64
C VAL A 181 -2.98 7.17 -2.82
N MET A 182 -2.31 7.24 -1.66
CA MET A 182 -1.98 6.05 -0.87
C MET A 182 -3.06 5.64 0.11
N ALA A 183 -3.84 6.60 0.59
CA ALA A 183 -4.82 6.40 1.66
C ALA A 183 -6.06 7.30 1.51
N PRO A 184 -6.76 7.29 0.35
CA PRO A 184 -7.90 8.17 0.11
C PRO A 184 -8.99 8.01 1.18
N GLN A 185 -9.14 6.83 1.75
CA GLN A 185 -10.08 6.56 2.83
C GLN A 185 -9.81 7.38 4.11
N LEU A 186 -8.58 7.78 4.37
CA LEU A 186 -8.26 8.66 5.51
C LEU A 186 -8.77 10.08 5.26
N LEU A 187 -8.65 10.57 4.02
CA LEU A 187 -9.18 11.88 3.64
C LEU A 187 -10.71 11.90 3.66
N GLU A 188 -11.35 10.84 3.15
CA GLU A 188 -12.82 10.71 3.21
C GLU A 188 -13.31 10.74 4.65
N ALA A 189 -12.67 9.97 5.54
CA ALA A 189 -13.01 9.97 6.96
C ALA A 189 -12.79 11.32 7.63
N ALA A 190 -11.77 12.08 7.22
CA ALA A 190 -11.45 13.40 7.75
C ALA A 190 -12.42 14.50 7.28
N HIS A 191 -13.00 14.36 6.08
CA HIS A 191 -13.96 15.33 5.51
C HIS A 191 -15.41 15.10 5.99
N HIS A 192 -15.75 13.90 6.48
CA HIS A 192 -17.09 13.52 6.90
C HIS A 192 -17.12 12.92 8.31
N PRO A 193 -16.75 13.68 9.36
CA PRO A 193 -16.65 13.16 10.72
C PRO A 193 -18.01 12.66 11.28
N ASP A 194 -19.15 13.15 10.76
CA ASP A 194 -20.50 12.80 11.21
C ASP A 194 -21.24 11.78 10.32
N ASP A 195 -20.60 11.28 9.25
CA ASP A 195 -21.23 10.27 8.39
C ASP A 195 -21.10 8.88 9.05
N ASP A 196 -22.25 8.26 9.37
CA ASP A 196 -22.40 6.90 9.95
C ASP A 196 -21.86 5.78 9.01
N ARG A 197 -21.23 6.17 7.90
CA ARG A 197 -20.48 5.34 6.94
C ARG A 197 -19.02 5.14 7.36
N ARG A 198 -18.76 4.96 8.66
CA ARG A 198 -17.44 4.44 9.06
C ARG A 198 -17.18 3.20 8.24
N PRO A 199 -15.96 3.01 7.68
CA PRO A 199 -15.65 1.77 7.02
C PRO A 199 -15.84 0.65 8.04
N ARG A 200 -17.00 -0.01 7.98
CA ARG A 200 -17.23 -1.24 8.74
C ARG A 200 -16.23 -2.22 8.16
N VAL A 201 -15.15 -2.45 8.89
CA VAL A 201 -14.25 -3.58 8.61
C VAL A 201 -15.17 -4.81 8.57
N GLN A 202 -15.45 -5.29 7.36
CA GLN A 202 -16.21 -6.53 7.20
C GLN A 202 -15.38 -7.62 7.87
N ARG A 203 -15.92 -8.12 8.97
CA ARG A 203 -15.41 -9.32 9.64
C ARG A 203 -15.66 -10.48 8.67
N HIS A 204 -14.61 -10.94 8.04
CA HIS A 204 -14.56 -12.22 7.33
C HIS A 204 -13.60 -13.15 8.04
#